data_e3fcc2d587020c143511b7700ebbf410
#
_entry.id   e3fcc2d587020c143511b7700ebbf410
#
_cell.length_a   1.000
_cell.length_b   1.000
_cell.length_c   1.000
_cell.angle_alpha   90.00
_cell.angle_beta   90.00
_cell.angle_gamma   90.00
#
_symmetry.space_group_name_H-M   'P 1'
#
loop_
_entity.id
_entity.type
_entity.pdbx_description
1 polymer ?
#
loop_
_entity_poly.entity_id
_entity_poly.type
_entity_poly.pdbx_seq_one_letter_code
_entity_poly.pdbx_strand_id
1 'polypeptide(L)'
;MTVYKKPRWGWALTGSGHFLKESLALIRDLDPIDLFLSKAADEVLRMYKQEMNLPRSIRIFRDRTASAAPVGQFYYGLYHTLIVAPATSNAVAKFVCGISDDLVSNVFAQGGKCRVPAIVFACDTAPELVTEAPKGMVKVYPRPIDLENRDRLGRFAGATTVDSILDLREAIARRSGEIAA
;
A
#
# COMPACT_ATOMS: atom_id res chain seq x y z
N MET A 1 -11.24 25.54 -7.20
CA MET A 1 -10.41 24.34 -6.86
C MET A 1 -9.80 24.57 -5.48
N THR A 2 -10.16 23.77 -4.50
CA THR A 2 -9.54 23.85 -3.17
C THR A 2 -8.15 23.26 -3.26
N VAL A 3 -7.12 24.10 -3.33
CA VAL A 3 -5.73 23.63 -3.26
C VAL A 3 -5.45 23.31 -1.79
N TYR A 4 -5.23 22.06 -1.46
CA TYR A 4 -4.83 21.68 -0.11
C TYR A 4 -3.43 22.25 0.18
N LYS A 5 -3.31 23.02 1.27
CA LYS A 5 -2.06 23.74 1.63
C LYS A 5 -0.87 22.82 1.90
N LYS A 6 -1.09 21.53 2.18
CA LYS A 6 -0.05 20.48 2.34
C LYS A 6 -0.60 19.17 1.80
N PRO A 7 -0.15 18.71 0.63
CA PRO A 7 -0.45 17.37 0.16
C PRO A 7 0.02 16.31 1.15
N ARG A 8 -0.64 15.15 1.17
CA ARG A 8 -0.47 14.08 2.15
C ARG A 8 0.13 12.83 1.50
N TRP A 9 0.72 12.00 2.31
CA TRP A 9 0.95 10.61 1.95
C TRP A 9 -0.38 9.84 1.95
N GLY A 10 -0.61 9.01 0.95
CA GLY A 10 -1.60 7.95 1.00
C GLY A 10 -0.91 6.63 1.30
N TRP A 11 -1.42 5.85 2.25
CA TRP A 11 -0.89 4.50 2.52
C TRP A 11 -2.03 3.50 2.47
N ALA A 12 -1.91 2.49 1.61
CA ALA A 12 -2.88 1.42 1.47
C ALA A 12 -2.33 0.11 2.08
N LEU A 13 -3.12 -0.51 2.94
CA LEU A 13 -2.82 -1.81 3.56
C LEU A 13 -3.71 -2.89 2.95
N THR A 14 -3.09 -3.99 2.54
CA THR A 14 -3.80 -5.19 2.08
C THR A 14 -3.76 -6.30 3.15
N GLY A 15 -4.41 -7.43 2.88
CA GLY A 15 -4.57 -8.52 3.84
C GLY A 15 -3.34 -9.42 3.98
N SER A 16 -2.16 -8.84 4.24
CA SER A 16 -0.94 -9.61 4.50
C SER A 16 -0.45 -9.43 5.94
N GLY A 17 -0.12 -10.54 6.61
CA GLY A 17 0.64 -10.51 7.87
C GLY A 17 2.13 -10.28 7.65
N HIS A 18 2.63 -10.61 6.47
CA HIS A 18 4.03 -10.42 6.09
C HIS A 18 4.35 -8.92 6.03
N PHE A 19 5.36 -8.49 6.76
CA PHE A 19 5.78 -7.09 6.91
C PHE A 19 4.72 -6.12 7.46
N LEU A 20 3.67 -6.62 8.11
CA LEU A 20 2.62 -5.77 8.67
C LEU A 20 3.16 -4.87 9.80
N LYS A 21 3.94 -5.42 10.73
CA LYS A 21 4.52 -4.69 11.86
C LYS A 21 5.45 -3.57 11.42
N GLU A 22 6.31 -3.89 10.45
CA GLU A 22 7.28 -2.96 9.88
C GLU A 22 6.56 -1.82 9.12
N SER A 23 5.52 -2.17 8.37
CA SER A 23 4.69 -1.18 7.67
C SER A 23 3.99 -0.23 8.66
N LEU A 24 3.42 -0.76 9.75
CA LEU A 24 2.80 0.06 10.80
C LEU A 24 3.82 0.97 11.51
N ALA A 25 5.05 0.52 11.67
CA ALA A 25 6.12 1.35 12.22
C ALA A 25 6.43 2.53 11.29
N LEU A 26 6.59 2.28 9.98
CA LEU A 26 6.86 3.33 9.00
C LEU A 26 5.72 4.36 8.88
N ILE A 27 4.46 3.91 8.98
CA ILE A 27 3.29 4.80 8.95
C ILE A 27 3.35 5.84 10.07
N ARG A 28 3.86 5.48 11.26
CA ARG A 28 3.94 6.40 12.41
C ARG A 28 4.92 7.54 12.20
N ASP A 29 5.93 7.33 11.35
CA ASP A 29 7.00 8.29 11.07
C ASP A 29 6.63 9.29 9.95
N LEU A 30 5.48 9.09 9.28
CA LEU A 30 5.02 9.92 8.18
C LEU A 30 3.88 10.85 8.62
N ASP A 31 4.05 12.15 8.41
CA ASP A 31 3.01 13.16 8.66
C ASP A 31 3.09 14.29 7.63
N PRO A 32 1.97 14.67 7.01
CA PRO A 32 0.62 14.14 7.16
C PRO A 32 0.35 12.91 6.26
N ILE A 33 -0.32 11.89 6.81
CA ILE A 33 -0.65 10.65 6.12
C ILE A 33 -2.13 10.27 6.28
N ASP A 34 -2.67 9.58 5.28
CA ASP A 34 -3.99 8.93 5.31
C ASP A 34 -3.85 7.44 5.01
N LEU A 35 -4.62 6.64 5.70
CA LEU A 35 -4.59 5.19 5.64
C LEU A 35 -5.82 4.63 4.95
N PHE A 36 -5.62 3.75 3.97
CA PHE A 36 -6.68 3.03 3.26
C PHE A 36 -6.57 1.54 3.58
N LEU A 37 -7.57 0.99 4.24
CA LEU A 37 -7.60 -0.40 4.67
C LEU A 37 -8.56 -1.22 3.81
N SER A 38 -8.06 -2.28 3.18
CA SER A 38 -8.94 -3.30 2.61
C SER A 38 -9.70 -4.05 3.70
N LYS A 39 -10.81 -4.73 3.37
CA LYS A 39 -11.52 -5.61 4.31
C LYS A 39 -10.59 -6.67 4.89
N ALA A 40 -9.76 -7.27 4.04
CA ALA A 40 -8.78 -8.26 4.46
C ALA A 40 -7.70 -7.67 5.40
N ALA A 41 -7.29 -6.41 5.22
CA ALA A 41 -6.36 -5.75 6.14
C ALA A 41 -6.97 -5.59 7.53
N ASP A 42 -8.24 -5.17 7.63
CA ASP A 42 -8.95 -5.09 8.91
C ASP A 42 -9.03 -6.45 9.64
N GLU A 43 -9.20 -7.55 8.90
CA GLU A 43 -9.22 -8.91 9.45
C GLU A 43 -7.84 -9.35 9.93
N VAL A 44 -6.82 -9.10 9.12
CA VAL A 44 -5.43 -9.47 9.44
C VAL A 44 -4.92 -8.69 10.66
N LEU A 45 -5.22 -7.40 10.78
CA LEU A 45 -4.88 -6.62 11.97
C LEU A 45 -5.43 -7.26 13.25
N ARG A 46 -6.68 -7.71 13.23
CA ARG A 46 -7.29 -8.43 14.37
C ARG A 46 -6.65 -9.79 14.62
N MET A 47 -6.43 -10.56 13.54
CA MET A 47 -5.85 -11.92 13.61
C MET A 47 -4.45 -11.91 14.24
N TYR A 48 -3.63 -10.93 13.87
CA TYR A 48 -2.26 -10.77 14.38
C TYR A 48 -2.22 -9.95 15.69
N LYS A 49 -3.38 -9.58 16.24
CA LYS A 49 -3.50 -8.75 17.45
C LYS A 49 -2.65 -7.47 17.34
N GLN A 50 -2.56 -6.91 16.15
CA GLN A 50 -1.83 -5.67 15.92
C GLN A 50 -2.71 -4.47 16.24
N GLU A 51 -2.38 -3.80 17.32
CA GLU A 51 -2.93 -2.48 17.60
C GLU A 51 -2.21 -1.45 16.73
N MET A 52 -2.99 -0.68 15.99
CA MET A 52 -2.40 0.31 15.09
C MET A 52 -1.67 1.41 15.86
N ASN A 53 -2.12 1.75 17.06
CA ASN A 53 -1.52 2.79 17.95
C ASN A 53 -1.01 4.01 17.17
N LEU A 54 -1.87 4.50 16.25
CA LEU A 54 -1.52 5.57 15.32
C LEU A 54 -1.84 6.95 15.93
N PRO A 55 -1.07 7.99 15.59
CA PRO A 55 -1.38 9.37 15.92
C PRO A 55 -2.79 9.76 15.48
N ARG A 56 -3.47 10.64 16.24
CA ARG A 56 -4.83 11.12 15.92
C ARG A 56 -4.88 11.95 14.64
N SER A 57 -3.76 12.44 14.14
CA SER A 57 -3.65 13.16 12.86
C SER A 57 -3.88 12.26 11.65
N ILE A 58 -3.75 10.94 11.81
CA ILE A 58 -3.91 9.96 10.73
C ILE A 58 -5.40 9.69 10.51
N ARG A 59 -5.88 9.98 9.30
CA ARG A 59 -7.23 9.60 8.91
C ARG A 59 -7.23 8.17 8.38
N ILE A 60 -8.22 7.37 8.80
CA ILE A 60 -8.33 5.97 8.41
C ILE A 60 -9.60 5.76 7.61
N PHE A 61 -9.45 5.34 6.38
CA PHE A 61 -10.53 4.93 5.49
C PHE A 61 -10.59 3.42 5.40
N ARG A 62 -11.77 2.86 5.68
CA ARG A 62 -12.02 1.41 5.62
C ARG A 62 -12.90 1.07 4.43
N ASP A 63 -12.64 -0.06 3.84
CA ASP A 63 -13.41 -0.62 2.73
C ASP A 63 -14.78 -1.09 3.19
N ARG A 64 -15.74 -0.15 3.26
CA ARG A 64 -17.11 -0.39 3.73
C ARG A 64 -18.18 -0.20 2.67
N THR A 65 -17.83 0.44 1.56
CA THR A 65 -18.78 0.80 0.51
C THR A 65 -18.24 0.43 -0.87
N ALA A 66 -19.12 -0.04 -1.74
CA ALA A 66 -18.75 -0.41 -3.11
C ALA A 66 -18.24 0.78 -3.93
N SER A 67 -18.66 2.01 -3.63
CA SER A 67 -18.25 3.21 -4.35
C SER A 67 -16.84 3.71 -4.02
N ALA A 68 -16.21 3.18 -2.95
CA ALA A 68 -14.89 3.62 -2.48
C ALA A 68 -14.75 5.16 -2.43
N ALA A 69 -15.76 5.86 -1.91
CA ALA A 69 -15.87 7.32 -1.93
C ALA A 69 -14.60 8.12 -1.55
N PRO A 70 -13.74 7.65 -0.60
CA PRO A 70 -12.50 8.35 -0.28
C PRO A 70 -11.53 8.52 -1.45
N VAL A 71 -11.65 7.69 -2.48
CA VAL A 71 -10.82 7.72 -3.70
C VAL A 71 -10.95 9.04 -4.45
N GLY A 72 -12.11 9.69 -4.37
CA GLY A 72 -12.36 11.00 -5.00
C GLY A 72 -11.37 12.09 -4.56
N GLN A 73 -10.71 11.95 -3.41
CA GLN A 73 -9.74 12.94 -2.92
C GLN A 73 -8.47 13.01 -3.79
N PHE A 74 -8.16 11.99 -4.57
CA PHE A 74 -7.06 12.02 -5.53
C PHE A 74 -7.27 13.06 -6.64
N TYR A 75 -8.51 13.28 -7.08
CA TYR A 75 -8.83 14.29 -8.09
C TYR A 75 -8.46 15.72 -7.68
N TYR A 76 -8.42 15.98 -6.38
CA TYR A 76 -8.19 17.33 -5.85
C TYR A 76 -6.73 17.57 -5.44
N GLY A 77 -5.81 16.66 -5.81
CA GLY A 77 -4.39 16.81 -5.50
C GLY A 77 -4.07 16.70 -4.01
N LEU A 78 -4.90 15.99 -3.23
CA LEU A 78 -4.65 15.82 -1.80
C LEU A 78 -3.43 14.94 -1.51
N TYR A 79 -3.09 14.04 -2.44
CA TYR A 79 -1.98 13.10 -2.25
C TYR A 79 -0.84 13.38 -3.23
N HIS A 80 0.37 13.48 -2.72
CA HIS A 80 1.60 13.59 -3.53
C HIS A 80 2.24 12.23 -3.82
N THR A 81 1.92 11.21 -3.03
CA THR A 81 2.48 9.86 -3.18
C THR A 81 1.51 8.84 -2.56
N LEU A 82 1.35 7.72 -3.22
CA LEU A 82 0.66 6.54 -2.71
C LEU A 82 1.68 5.47 -2.35
N ILE A 83 1.58 4.90 -1.15
CA ILE A 83 2.33 3.70 -0.75
C ILE A 83 1.33 2.56 -0.61
N VAL A 84 1.62 1.41 -1.20
CA VAL A 84 0.87 0.17 -0.98
C VAL A 84 1.80 -0.84 -0.35
N ALA A 85 1.73 -0.96 0.96
CA ALA A 85 2.63 -1.82 1.73
C ALA A 85 1.99 -2.30 3.03
N PRO A 86 1.95 -3.62 3.28
CA PRO A 86 2.29 -4.69 2.33
C PRO A 86 1.23 -4.87 1.24
N ALA A 87 1.63 -5.30 0.03
CA ALA A 87 0.75 -5.62 -1.08
C ALA A 87 0.72 -7.13 -1.32
N THR A 88 -0.43 -7.77 -1.10
CA THR A 88 -0.62 -9.20 -1.39
C THR A 88 -0.57 -9.46 -2.89
N SER A 89 -0.21 -10.68 -3.30
CA SER A 89 -0.27 -11.12 -4.71
C SER A 89 -1.64 -10.90 -5.34
N ASN A 90 -2.72 -11.06 -4.57
CA ASN A 90 -4.07 -10.75 -5.05
C ASN A 90 -4.23 -9.26 -5.40
N ALA A 91 -3.73 -8.35 -4.55
CA ALA A 91 -3.77 -6.92 -4.84
C ALA A 91 -2.91 -6.57 -6.07
N VAL A 92 -1.69 -7.11 -6.14
CA VAL A 92 -0.79 -6.94 -7.29
C VAL A 92 -1.44 -7.43 -8.58
N ALA A 93 -2.08 -8.62 -8.56
CA ALA A 93 -2.81 -9.15 -9.70
C ALA A 93 -3.94 -8.22 -10.15
N LYS A 94 -4.72 -7.68 -9.22
CA LYS A 94 -5.77 -6.68 -9.53
C LYS A 94 -5.18 -5.44 -10.20
N PHE A 95 -4.08 -4.91 -9.67
CA PHE A 95 -3.44 -3.72 -10.23
C PHE A 95 -3.03 -3.93 -11.68
N VAL A 96 -2.35 -5.03 -11.99
CA VAL A 96 -1.85 -5.30 -13.35
C VAL A 96 -2.93 -5.70 -14.33
N CYS A 97 -4.06 -6.24 -13.84
CA CYS A 97 -5.23 -6.55 -14.65
C CYS A 97 -6.24 -5.39 -14.76
N GLY A 98 -5.99 -4.26 -14.09
CA GLY A 98 -6.90 -3.11 -14.10
C GLY A 98 -8.20 -3.35 -13.33
N ILE A 99 -8.23 -4.29 -12.37
CA ILE A 99 -9.41 -4.58 -11.54
C ILE A 99 -9.43 -3.61 -10.36
N SER A 100 -10.55 -2.91 -10.19
CA SER A 100 -10.77 -1.90 -9.15
C SER A 100 -12.09 -2.17 -8.43
N ASP A 101 -12.14 -3.25 -7.64
CA ASP A 101 -13.34 -3.79 -6.99
C ASP A 101 -13.34 -3.65 -5.46
N ASP A 102 -12.25 -3.14 -4.88
CA ASP A 102 -12.11 -2.83 -3.46
C ASP A 102 -11.45 -1.46 -3.25
N LEU A 103 -11.43 -0.98 -2.00
CA LEU A 103 -10.89 0.36 -1.70
C LEU A 103 -9.43 0.49 -2.15
N VAL A 104 -8.58 -0.50 -1.90
CA VAL A 104 -7.14 -0.42 -2.20
C VAL A 104 -6.88 -0.45 -3.70
N SER A 105 -7.56 -1.35 -4.44
CA SER A 105 -7.43 -1.40 -5.90
C SER A 105 -7.98 -0.14 -6.58
N ASN A 106 -9.06 0.45 -6.05
CA ASN A 106 -9.57 1.75 -6.50
C ASN A 106 -8.59 2.89 -6.21
N VAL A 107 -7.99 2.93 -5.01
CA VAL A 107 -6.98 3.94 -4.64
C VAL A 107 -5.78 3.86 -5.58
N PHE A 108 -5.28 2.67 -5.88
CA PHE A 108 -4.17 2.48 -6.81
C PHE A 108 -4.53 2.94 -8.23
N ALA A 109 -5.67 2.49 -8.75
CA ALA A 109 -6.13 2.87 -10.10
C ALA A 109 -6.36 4.37 -10.23
N GLN A 110 -6.99 4.99 -9.22
CA GLN A 110 -7.28 6.42 -9.24
C GLN A 110 -6.02 7.26 -9.06
N GLY A 111 -5.10 6.83 -8.18
CA GLY A 111 -3.78 7.45 -8.03
C GLY A 111 -3.04 7.50 -9.37
N GLY A 112 -3.00 6.39 -10.11
CA GLY A 112 -2.41 6.32 -11.44
C GLY A 112 -3.05 7.27 -12.45
N LYS A 113 -4.41 7.33 -12.50
CA LYS A 113 -5.15 8.28 -13.35
C LYS A 113 -4.84 9.75 -13.01
N CYS A 114 -4.56 10.05 -11.75
CA CYS A 114 -4.19 11.38 -11.29
C CYS A 114 -2.67 11.63 -11.34
N ARG A 115 -1.89 10.72 -11.90
CA ARG A 115 -0.41 10.77 -11.98
C ARG A 115 0.27 10.92 -10.62
N VAL A 116 -0.34 10.39 -9.57
CA VAL A 116 0.26 10.30 -8.25
C VAL A 116 1.24 9.12 -8.24
N PRO A 117 2.54 9.33 -8.00
CA PRO A 117 3.51 8.25 -7.94
C PRO A 117 3.14 7.23 -6.86
N ALA A 118 3.32 5.94 -7.18
CA ALA A 118 3.06 4.84 -6.27
C ALA A 118 4.35 4.09 -5.92
N ILE A 119 4.51 3.75 -4.63
CA ILE A 119 5.54 2.82 -4.12
C ILE A 119 4.79 1.58 -3.68
N VAL A 120 5.09 0.43 -4.26
CA VAL A 120 4.40 -0.83 -3.96
C VAL A 120 5.38 -1.85 -3.42
N PHE A 121 5.14 -2.28 -2.18
CA PHE A 121 5.89 -3.35 -1.54
C PHE A 121 5.13 -4.66 -1.69
N ALA A 122 5.47 -5.44 -2.70
CA ALA A 122 4.87 -6.75 -2.95
C ALA A 122 5.35 -7.77 -1.92
N CYS A 123 4.44 -8.64 -1.44
CA CYS A 123 4.78 -9.67 -0.47
C CYS A 123 5.54 -10.84 -1.08
N ASP A 124 5.17 -11.22 -2.31
CA ASP A 124 5.68 -12.40 -2.98
C ASP A 124 6.68 -12.00 -4.07
N THR A 125 7.98 -12.05 -3.71
CA THR A 125 9.06 -11.51 -4.54
C THR A 125 10.06 -12.57 -5.00
N ALA A 126 9.98 -13.81 -4.46
CA ALA A 126 10.87 -14.92 -4.79
C ALA A 126 10.10 -16.25 -4.85
N PRO A 127 10.62 -17.27 -5.57
CA PRO A 127 9.96 -18.58 -5.68
C PRO A 127 9.78 -19.31 -4.34
N GLU A 128 10.53 -18.92 -3.33
CA GLU A 128 10.46 -19.45 -1.99
C GLU A 128 10.68 -18.32 -0.99
N LEU A 129 9.81 -18.23 0.01
CA LEU A 129 9.86 -17.21 1.06
C LEU A 129 9.57 -17.85 2.42
N VAL A 130 10.11 -17.22 3.47
CA VAL A 130 9.69 -17.49 4.86
C VAL A 130 8.90 -16.28 5.35
N THR A 131 7.69 -16.51 5.82
CA THR A 131 6.77 -15.45 6.25
C THR A 131 6.21 -15.73 7.64
N GLU A 132 5.84 -14.65 8.36
CA GLU A 132 5.14 -14.76 9.63
C GLU A 132 3.66 -15.12 9.38
N ALA A 133 3.21 -16.21 10.01
CA ALA A 133 1.81 -16.60 10.11
C ALA A 133 1.34 -16.45 11.56
N PRO A 134 0.02 -16.45 11.86
CA PRO A 134 -0.48 -16.25 13.23
C PRO A 134 0.07 -17.23 14.28
N LYS A 135 0.53 -18.40 13.84
CA LYS A 135 1.06 -19.47 14.71
C LYS A 135 2.58 -19.66 14.64
N GLY A 136 3.29 -18.79 13.92
CA GLY A 136 4.75 -18.87 13.76
C GLY A 136 5.22 -18.69 12.32
N MET A 137 6.52 -18.89 12.09
CA MET A 137 7.11 -18.76 10.76
C MET A 137 6.75 -19.95 9.88
N VAL A 138 6.37 -19.67 8.64
CA VAL A 138 6.03 -20.69 7.63
C VAL A 138 6.78 -20.44 6.33
N LYS A 139 7.11 -21.50 5.64
CA LYS A 139 7.68 -21.46 4.30
C LYS A 139 6.54 -21.48 3.29
N VAL A 140 6.59 -20.58 2.33
CA VAL A 140 5.61 -20.47 1.25
C VAL A 140 6.29 -20.45 -0.11
N TYR A 141 5.55 -20.85 -1.13
CA TYR A 141 6.03 -20.94 -2.50
C TYR A 141 5.10 -20.11 -3.40
N PRO A 142 5.43 -18.84 -3.64
CA PRO A 142 4.65 -18.00 -4.57
C PRO A 142 4.50 -18.67 -5.93
N ARG A 143 3.32 -18.56 -6.50
CA ARG A 143 3.05 -19.16 -7.81
C ARG A 143 3.78 -18.38 -8.91
N PRO A 144 4.14 -19.02 -10.04
CA PRO A 144 4.75 -18.31 -11.17
C PRO A 144 3.98 -17.05 -11.56
N ILE A 145 2.64 -17.11 -11.59
CA ILE A 145 1.79 -15.96 -11.93
C ILE A 145 1.92 -14.80 -10.92
N ASP A 146 2.22 -15.06 -9.66
CA ASP A 146 2.39 -14.03 -8.64
C ASP A 146 3.68 -13.24 -8.92
N LEU A 147 4.76 -13.94 -9.27
CA LEU A 147 6.04 -13.35 -9.64
C LEU A 147 5.94 -12.58 -10.98
N GLU A 148 5.27 -13.15 -11.98
CA GLU A 148 5.01 -12.48 -13.25
C GLU A 148 4.21 -11.18 -13.08
N ASN A 149 3.19 -11.19 -12.23
CA ASN A 149 2.39 -10.00 -11.94
C ASN A 149 3.22 -8.93 -11.21
N ARG A 150 4.09 -9.31 -10.28
CA ARG A 150 5.03 -8.40 -9.64
C ARG A 150 5.95 -7.74 -10.67
N ASP A 151 6.52 -8.52 -11.61
CA ASP A 151 7.38 -8.00 -12.66
C ASP A 151 6.64 -7.10 -13.66
N ARG A 152 5.39 -7.44 -13.97
CA ARG A 152 4.50 -6.58 -14.79
C ARG A 152 4.25 -5.24 -14.12
N LEU A 153 3.97 -5.24 -12.81
CA LEU A 153 3.75 -4.02 -12.03
C LEU A 153 4.97 -3.11 -12.05
N GLY A 154 6.19 -3.68 -11.97
CA GLY A 154 7.44 -2.92 -12.05
C GLY A 154 7.66 -2.15 -13.36
N ARG A 155 6.87 -2.45 -14.41
CA ARG A 155 6.90 -1.75 -15.71
C ARG A 155 5.85 -0.65 -15.83
N PHE A 156 5.00 -0.45 -14.81
CA PHE A 156 3.96 0.58 -14.87
C PHE A 156 4.58 1.96 -14.67
N ALA A 157 4.25 2.88 -15.59
CA ALA A 157 4.66 4.27 -15.44
C ALA A 157 4.10 4.86 -14.14
N GLY A 158 4.97 5.45 -13.33
CA GLY A 158 4.62 6.04 -12.05
C GLY A 158 4.49 5.05 -10.90
N ALA A 159 4.75 3.76 -11.10
CA ALA A 159 4.85 2.76 -10.04
C ALA A 159 6.32 2.35 -9.82
N THR A 160 6.74 2.32 -8.56
CA THR A 160 8.03 1.77 -8.12
C THR A 160 7.75 0.55 -7.25
N THR A 161 8.22 -0.62 -7.66
CA THR A 161 8.16 -1.83 -6.84
C THR A 161 9.39 -1.95 -5.97
N VAL A 162 9.20 -2.37 -4.72
CA VAL A 162 10.28 -2.63 -3.77
C VAL A 162 10.10 -4.02 -3.17
N ASP A 163 11.21 -4.67 -2.81
CA ASP A 163 11.25 -6.09 -2.46
C ASP A 163 11.69 -6.34 -1.00
N SER A 164 12.09 -5.29 -0.31
CA SER A 164 12.50 -5.37 1.09
C SER A 164 12.03 -4.15 1.89
N ILE A 165 12.01 -4.27 3.20
CA ILE A 165 11.74 -3.13 4.10
C ILE A 165 12.81 -2.04 3.97
N LEU A 166 14.05 -2.42 3.68
CA LEU A 166 15.12 -1.46 3.43
C LEU A 166 14.84 -0.65 2.18
N ASP A 167 14.53 -1.32 1.06
CA ASP A 167 14.18 -0.64 -0.20
C ASP A 167 12.96 0.28 -0.04
N LEU A 168 11.96 -0.17 0.76
CA LEU A 168 10.79 0.66 1.07
C LEU A 168 11.19 1.93 1.81
N ARG A 169 12.05 1.83 2.84
CA ARG A 169 12.57 2.98 3.59
C ARG A 169 13.33 3.95 2.68
N GLU A 170 14.20 3.42 1.83
CA GLU A 170 14.98 4.22 0.90
C GLU A 170 14.09 4.93 -0.14
N ALA A 171 13.09 4.23 -0.68
CA ALA A 171 12.14 4.82 -1.61
C ALA A 171 11.32 5.96 -0.95
N ILE A 172 10.88 5.77 0.29
CA ILE A 172 10.18 6.80 1.07
C ILE A 172 11.11 8.00 1.34
N ALA A 173 12.35 7.76 1.77
CA ALA A 173 13.32 8.82 2.07
C ALA A 173 13.65 9.66 0.83
N ARG A 174 13.90 8.99 -0.30
CA ARG A 174 14.13 9.66 -1.59
C ARG A 174 12.94 10.54 -1.97
N ARG A 175 11.71 9.98 -1.88
CA ARG A 175 10.50 10.71 -2.22
C ARG A 175 10.25 11.90 -1.28
N SER A 176 10.57 11.76 0.00
CA SER A 176 10.48 12.87 0.97
C SER A 176 11.43 14.03 0.59
N GLY A 177 12.64 13.71 0.14
CA GLY A 177 13.59 14.71 -0.36
C GLY A 177 13.09 15.45 -1.60
N GLU A 178 12.49 14.75 -2.56
CA GLU A 178 11.90 15.34 -3.76
C GLU A 178 10.71 16.28 -3.48
N ILE A 179 9.95 16.02 -2.42
CA ILE A 179 8.79 16.85 -2.03
C ILE A 179 9.25 18.11 -1.27
N ALA A 180 10.38 18.03 -0.58
CA ALA A 180 10.92 19.14 0.20
C ALA A 180 11.73 20.14 -0.66
N ALA A 181 12.19 19.73 -1.84
CA ALA A 181 12.95 20.54 -2.79
C ALA A 181 12.05 21.42 -3.64
#